data_a8da42e6a8929e9becf0de03999a4f29
#
_entry.id   a8da42e6a8929e9becf0de03999a4f29
#
_cell.length_a   1.000
_cell.length_b   1.000
_cell.length_c   1.000
_cell.angle_alpha   90.00
_cell.angle_beta   90.00
_cell.angle_gamma   90.00
#
_symmetry.space_group_name_H-M   'P 1'
#
loop_
_entity.id
_entity.type
_entity.pdbx_description
1 polymer ?
#
loop_
_entity_poly.entity_id
_entity_poly.type
_entity_poly.pdbx_seq_one_letter_code
_entity_poly.pdbx_strand_id
1 'polypeptide(L)'
;TILDDMWRGFKKFFLLCFLLMAVCGAVMYMREKTNYTPVYQAYSSFVVETKTAYGYNQSYSDETTAGQLSKTFPYILTSGALSDIVAESLGVDSIPASISAEAIQDTSIFTINVTASDPQIAYDVLQAVIQYYPQVAEYIIGDTQLTLMDESGIPEKPQNPQNFTGAVAKGVAAGAVVSIFLLFVYASTRKTVRREEDLKNYLSIAYLGSVPKSHGKRRKSKKTVLLDGKGNTTVL
;
A
#
# COMPACT_ATOMS: atom_id res chain seq x y z
N THR A 1 -5.99 11.36 36.73
CA THR A 1 -5.66 12.03 35.45
C THR A 1 -6.43 11.38 34.32
N ILE A 2 -6.74 12.13 33.24
CA ILE A 2 -7.47 11.60 32.05
C ILE A 2 -6.79 10.33 31.52
N LEU A 3 -5.46 10.27 31.58
CA LEU A 3 -4.66 9.10 31.19
C LEU A 3 -4.99 7.84 32.01
N ASP A 4 -5.20 7.95 33.32
CA ASP A 4 -5.54 6.80 34.17
C ASP A 4 -6.96 6.29 33.86
N ASP A 5 -7.86 7.19 33.49
CA ASP A 5 -9.23 6.85 33.10
C ASP A 5 -9.26 6.21 31.70
N MET A 6 -8.43 6.69 30.79
CA MET A 6 -8.22 6.04 29.49
C MET A 6 -7.64 4.63 29.66
N TRP A 7 -6.62 4.46 30.54
CA TRP A 7 -6.02 3.15 30.80
C TRP A 7 -7.00 2.14 31.41
N ARG A 8 -7.85 2.60 32.33
CA ARG A 8 -8.91 1.77 32.90
C ARG A 8 -10.02 1.47 31.89
N GLY A 9 -10.38 2.46 31.07
CA GLY A 9 -11.28 2.29 29.93
C GLY A 9 -10.75 1.27 28.94
N PHE A 10 -9.47 1.35 28.59
CA PHE A 10 -8.81 0.40 27.72
C PHE A 10 -8.88 -1.04 28.25
N LYS A 11 -8.53 -1.25 29.54
CA LYS A 11 -8.65 -2.60 30.16
C LYS A 11 -10.08 -3.14 30.17
N LYS A 12 -11.07 -2.27 30.36
CA LYS A 12 -12.48 -2.67 30.39
C LYS A 12 -13.03 -2.97 29.00
N PHE A 13 -12.62 -2.18 28.00
CA PHE A 13 -13.11 -2.26 26.63
C PHE A 13 -12.07 -2.83 25.66
N PHE A 14 -11.04 -3.51 26.18
CA PHE A 14 -9.97 -4.08 25.38
C PHE A 14 -10.48 -4.94 24.22
N LEU A 15 -11.44 -5.82 24.52
CA LEU A 15 -12.03 -6.70 23.51
C LEU A 15 -12.77 -5.91 22.43
N LEU A 16 -13.47 -4.84 22.81
CA LEU A 16 -14.18 -3.97 21.87
C LEU A 16 -13.21 -3.16 20.99
N CYS A 17 -12.13 -2.64 21.55
CA CYS A 17 -11.09 -1.94 20.80
C CYS A 17 -10.40 -2.89 19.80
N PHE A 18 -10.11 -4.13 20.25
CA PHE A 18 -9.50 -5.14 19.39
C PHE A 18 -10.44 -5.54 18.24
N LEU A 19 -11.73 -5.74 18.55
CA LEU A 19 -12.75 -6.05 17.55
C LEU A 19 -12.89 -4.91 16.53
N LEU A 20 -12.87 -3.66 16.98
CA LEU A 20 -12.92 -2.49 16.09
C LEU A 20 -11.72 -2.46 15.14
N MET A 21 -10.50 -2.69 15.65
CA MET A 21 -9.29 -2.75 14.82
C MET A 21 -9.39 -3.90 13.80
N ALA A 22 -9.89 -5.07 14.22
CA ALA A 22 -10.07 -6.21 13.32
C ALA A 22 -11.09 -5.91 12.21
N VAL A 23 -12.22 -5.27 12.54
CA VAL A 23 -13.23 -4.87 11.56
C VAL A 23 -12.66 -3.85 10.57
N CYS A 24 -11.97 -2.81 11.05
CA CYS A 24 -11.33 -1.84 10.18
C CYS A 24 -10.27 -2.48 9.26
N GLY A 25 -9.48 -3.41 9.79
CA GLY A 25 -8.53 -4.19 9.00
C GLY A 25 -9.20 -5.03 7.92
N ALA A 26 -10.30 -5.72 8.28
CA ALA A 26 -11.08 -6.53 7.34
C ALA A 26 -11.73 -5.68 6.23
N VAL A 27 -12.29 -4.52 6.58
CA VAL A 27 -12.88 -3.59 5.59
C VAL A 27 -11.83 -3.11 4.60
N MET A 28 -10.64 -2.72 5.08
CA MET A 28 -9.55 -2.29 4.20
C MET A 28 -9.02 -3.44 3.32
N TYR A 29 -8.95 -4.66 3.88
CA TYR A 29 -8.61 -5.84 3.10
C TYR A 29 -9.62 -6.10 1.97
N MET A 30 -10.93 -6.06 2.29
CA MET A 30 -11.98 -6.26 1.29
C MET A 30 -11.96 -5.17 0.22
N ARG A 31 -11.77 -3.92 0.62
CA ARG A 31 -11.67 -2.78 -0.31
C ARG A 31 -10.50 -2.93 -1.27
N GLU A 32 -9.32 -3.32 -0.76
CA GLU A 32 -8.14 -3.57 -1.59
C GLU A 32 -8.38 -4.71 -2.58
N LYS A 33 -8.98 -5.80 -2.12
CA LYS A 33 -9.31 -6.95 -2.97
C LYS A 33 -10.31 -6.59 -4.08
N THR A 34 -11.31 -5.76 -3.78
CA THR A 34 -12.37 -5.41 -4.75
C THR A 34 -11.87 -4.36 -5.77
N ASN A 35 -11.02 -3.43 -5.34
CA ASN A 35 -10.54 -2.33 -6.20
C ASN A 35 -9.23 -2.67 -6.93
N TYR A 36 -8.68 -3.86 -6.71
CA TYR A 36 -7.45 -4.24 -7.36
C TYR A 36 -7.70 -4.60 -8.82
N THR A 37 -7.07 -3.86 -9.69
CA THR A 37 -6.95 -4.18 -11.12
C THR A 37 -5.50 -4.57 -11.38
N PRO A 38 -5.21 -5.83 -11.75
CA PRO A 38 -3.87 -6.22 -12.13
C PRO A 38 -3.45 -5.45 -13.37
N VAL A 39 -2.19 -5.02 -13.40
CA VAL A 39 -1.59 -4.37 -14.58
C VAL A 39 -0.39 -5.19 -14.98
N TYR A 40 -0.42 -5.72 -16.19
CA TYR A 40 0.67 -6.48 -16.78
C TYR A 40 1.44 -5.59 -17.74
N GLN A 41 2.76 -5.68 -17.70
CA GLN A 41 3.64 -4.91 -18.58
C GLN A 41 4.44 -5.85 -19.46
N ALA A 42 4.33 -5.64 -20.76
CA ALA A 42 5.23 -6.19 -21.77
C ALA A 42 6.12 -5.07 -22.31
N TYR A 43 7.36 -5.37 -22.66
CA TYR A 43 8.30 -4.38 -23.18
C TYR A 43 9.08 -4.90 -24.38
N SER A 44 9.52 -3.99 -25.23
CA SER A 44 10.51 -4.26 -26.26
C SER A 44 11.54 -3.13 -26.33
N SER A 45 12.78 -3.48 -26.57
CA SER A 45 13.89 -2.54 -26.71
C SER A 45 14.43 -2.58 -28.13
N PHE A 46 14.61 -1.38 -28.69
CA PHE A 46 15.18 -1.19 -30.01
C PHE A 46 16.48 -0.41 -29.92
N VAL A 47 17.41 -0.77 -30.78
CA VAL A 47 18.59 0.08 -31.08
C VAL A 47 18.24 0.96 -32.25
N VAL A 48 18.49 2.25 -32.09
CA VAL A 48 18.29 3.25 -33.13
C VAL A 48 19.57 3.37 -33.94
N GLU A 49 19.50 3.11 -35.22
CA GLU A 49 20.59 3.25 -36.16
C GLU A 49 20.22 4.29 -37.25
N THR A 50 21.12 5.23 -37.55
CA THR A 50 20.89 6.20 -38.62
C THR A 50 21.61 5.73 -39.90
N LYS A 51 20.89 5.67 -40.99
CA LYS A 51 21.47 5.36 -42.30
C LYS A 51 22.26 6.58 -42.81
N THR A 52 23.56 6.46 -42.85
CA THR A 52 24.41 7.47 -43.54
C THR A 52 24.51 7.14 -45.04
N ALA A 53 24.60 8.17 -45.88
CA ALA A 53 24.66 8.08 -47.34
C ALA A 53 25.82 7.22 -47.88
N TYR A 54 26.73 6.76 -47.03
CA TYR A 54 27.88 5.90 -47.39
C TYR A 54 27.76 4.44 -46.98
N GLY A 55 26.61 3.98 -46.60
CA GLY A 55 26.35 2.56 -46.36
C GLY A 55 27.03 1.93 -45.13
N TYR A 56 27.68 2.70 -44.31
CA TYR A 56 28.21 2.27 -43.03
C TYR A 56 27.19 2.55 -41.93
N ASN A 57 26.71 1.50 -41.30
CA ASN A 57 25.97 1.60 -40.08
C ASN A 57 26.91 2.18 -39.01
N GLN A 58 26.99 3.49 -38.92
CA GLN A 58 27.64 4.13 -37.80
C GLN A 58 26.67 4.06 -36.63
N SER A 59 26.81 2.98 -35.87
CA SER A 59 26.19 2.76 -34.54
C SER A 59 26.70 3.82 -33.53
N TYR A 60 27.16 4.94 -33.99
CA TYR A 60 27.63 6.03 -33.15
C TYR A 60 26.54 7.06 -32.97
N SER A 61 25.97 7.00 -31.76
CA SER A 61 25.41 8.17 -31.10
C SER A 61 24.15 8.74 -31.71
N ASP A 62 23.08 7.94 -31.75
CA ASP A 62 21.83 8.65 -31.81
C ASP A 62 21.03 8.56 -30.49
N GLU A 63 21.78 8.80 -29.39
CA GLU A 63 21.18 9.24 -28.13
C GLU A 63 20.18 10.37 -28.39
N THR A 64 20.54 11.31 -29.27
CA THR A 64 19.66 12.39 -29.70
C THR A 64 18.45 11.86 -30.46
N THR A 65 18.62 10.89 -31.36
CA THR A 65 17.52 10.31 -32.15
C THR A 65 16.64 9.40 -31.29
N ALA A 66 17.22 8.58 -30.40
CA ALA A 66 16.45 7.80 -29.45
C ALA A 66 15.62 8.70 -28.51
N GLY A 67 16.22 9.81 -28.04
CA GLY A 67 15.51 10.81 -27.25
C GLY A 67 14.40 11.54 -28.04
N GLN A 68 14.61 11.80 -29.33
CA GLN A 68 13.58 12.37 -30.21
C GLN A 68 12.43 11.36 -30.44
N LEU A 69 12.74 10.10 -30.69
CA LEU A 69 11.75 9.03 -30.83
C LEU A 69 10.90 8.91 -29.59
N SER A 70 11.50 8.90 -28.41
CA SER A 70 10.78 8.86 -27.15
C SER A 70 9.81 10.03 -26.97
N LYS A 71 10.21 11.23 -27.38
CA LYS A 71 9.35 12.43 -27.31
C LYS A 71 8.27 12.44 -28.41
N THR A 72 8.57 11.91 -29.58
CA THR A 72 7.68 11.94 -30.73
C THR A 72 6.67 10.79 -30.70
N PHE A 73 7.00 9.68 -30.06
CA PHE A 73 6.16 8.50 -29.99
C PHE A 73 4.73 8.76 -29.49
N PRO A 74 4.48 9.52 -28.39
CA PRO A 74 3.12 9.84 -27.97
C PRO A 74 2.31 10.57 -29.06
N TYR A 75 2.96 11.42 -29.84
CA TYR A 75 2.29 12.12 -30.95
C TYR A 75 1.98 11.18 -32.12
N ILE A 76 2.89 10.27 -32.45
CA ILE A 76 2.66 9.23 -33.46
C ILE A 76 1.45 8.38 -33.08
N LEU A 77 1.37 7.96 -31.83
CA LEU A 77 0.27 7.16 -31.32
C LEU A 77 -1.05 7.93 -31.31
N THR A 78 -1.04 9.21 -30.86
CA THR A 78 -2.25 10.05 -30.79
C THR A 78 -2.71 10.56 -32.15
N SER A 79 -1.83 10.63 -33.14
CA SER A 79 -2.18 11.06 -34.51
C SER A 79 -2.99 10.02 -35.30
N GLY A 80 -3.21 8.82 -34.72
CA GLY A 80 -3.88 7.71 -35.40
C GLY A 80 -2.97 6.90 -36.34
N ALA A 81 -1.80 7.41 -36.70
CA ALA A 81 -0.93 6.76 -37.68
C ALA A 81 -0.46 5.35 -37.28
N LEU A 82 -0.30 5.11 -35.97
CA LEU A 82 0.05 3.79 -35.43
C LEU A 82 -1.14 3.13 -34.72
N SER A 83 -1.92 3.90 -33.97
CA SER A 83 -3.05 3.35 -33.18
C SER A 83 -4.08 2.67 -34.06
N ASP A 84 -4.41 3.27 -35.21
CA ASP A 84 -5.42 2.71 -36.13
C ASP A 84 -4.92 1.40 -36.78
N ILE A 85 -3.63 1.37 -37.19
CA ILE A 85 -3.02 0.16 -37.77
C ILE A 85 -2.98 -0.98 -36.74
N VAL A 86 -2.58 -0.68 -35.51
CA VAL A 86 -2.50 -1.65 -34.43
C VAL A 86 -3.90 -2.15 -34.05
N ALA A 87 -4.88 -1.25 -33.91
CA ALA A 87 -6.26 -1.59 -33.61
C ALA A 87 -6.88 -2.47 -34.70
N GLU A 88 -6.67 -2.11 -35.99
CA GLU A 88 -7.12 -2.89 -37.15
C GLU A 88 -6.48 -4.28 -37.17
N SER A 89 -5.17 -4.38 -36.90
CA SER A 89 -4.45 -5.67 -36.86
C SER A 89 -4.96 -6.60 -35.76
N LEU A 90 -5.45 -6.04 -34.65
CA LEU A 90 -6.02 -6.78 -33.53
C LEU A 90 -7.54 -7.00 -33.66
N GLY A 91 -8.18 -6.39 -34.67
CA GLY A 91 -9.64 -6.48 -34.87
C GLY A 91 -10.45 -5.78 -33.79
N VAL A 92 -9.92 -4.72 -33.19
CA VAL A 92 -10.57 -3.92 -32.14
C VAL A 92 -10.77 -2.47 -32.60
N ASP A 93 -11.80 -1.81 -32.04
CA ASP A 93 -12.09 -0.39 -32.38
C ASP A 93 -11.08 0.57 -31.75
N SER A 94 -10.43 0.17 -30.68
CA SER A 94 -9.39 0.95 -29.98
C SER A 94 -8.43 0.01 -29.26
N ILE A 95 -7.16 0.46 -29.09
CA ILE A 95 -6.15 -0.34 -28.40
C ILE A 95 -6.53 -0.50 -26.92
N PRO A 96 -6.76 -1.74 -26.41
CA PRO A 96 -7.15 -1.99 -25.03
C PRO A 96 -5.95 -2.00 -24.06
N ALA A 97 -4.93 -1.18 -24.33
CA ALA A 97 -3.70 -1.10 -23.59
C ALA A 97 -3.17 0.34 -23.58
N SER A 98 -2.36 0.66 -22.58
CA SER A 98 -1.60 1.90 -22.55
C SER A 98 -0.19 1.64 -23.06
N ILE A 99 0.25 2.44 -24.02
CA ILE A 99 1.57 2.33 -24.63
C ILE A 99 2.38 3.56 -24.26
N SER A 100 3.61 3.35 -23.80
CA SER A 100 4.57 4.40 -23.50
C SER A 100 5.93 4.04 -24.06
N ALA A 101 6.77 5.05 -24.23
CA ALA A 101 8.09 4.87 -24.78
C ALA A 101 9.12 5.71 -24.02
N GLU A 102 10.30 5.16 -23.82
CA GLU A 102 11.39 5.79 -23.08
C GLU A 102 12.71 5.56 -23.82
N ALA A 103 13.55 6.60 -23.88
CA ALA A 103 14.95 6.45 -24.28
C ALA A 103 15.81 6.29 -23.03
N ILE A 104 16.73 5.34 -23.06
CA ILE A 104 17.72 5.18 -22.00
C ILE A 104 18.79 6.25 -22.19
N GLN A 105 19.00 7.10 -21.20
CA GLN A 105 20.00 8.18 -21.25
C GLN A 105 21.38 7.65 -21.61
N ASP A 106 22.12 8.43 -22.36
CA ASP A 106 23.49 8.13 -22.81
C ASP A 106 23.59 6.85 -23.66
N THR A 107 22.48 6.42 -24.28
CA THR A 107 22.47 5.26 -25.18
C THR A 107 21.59 5.51 -26.41
N SER A 108 21.79 4.69 -27.46
CA SER A 108 20.88 4.61 -28.61
C SER A 108 19.71 3.65 -28.43
N ILE A 109 19.40 3.29 -27.17
CA ILE A 109 18.35 2.33 -26.86
C ILE A 109 17.04 3.07 -26.57
N PHE A 110 16.00 2.61 -27.25
CA PHE A 110 14.65 3.08 -27.12
C PHE A 110 13.75 1.92 -26.71
N THR A 111 13.03 2.08 -25.61
CA THR A 111 12.18 1.01 -25.06
C THR A 111 10.72 1.40 -25.15
N ILE A 112 9.91 0.52 -25.69
CA ILE A 112 8.45 0.62 -25.72
C ILE A 112 7.90 -0.27 -24.62
N ASN A 113 7.01 0.29 -23.79
CA ASN A 113 6.31 -0.39 -22.73
C ASN A 113 4.81 -0.43 -23.02
N VAL A 114 4.23 -1.59 -22.99
CA VAL A 114 2.79 -1.81 -23.16
C VAL A 114 2.22 -2.35 -21.85
N THR A 115 1.20 -1.67 -21.34
CA THR A 115 0.52 -2.07 -20.11
C THR A 115 -0.95 -2.35 -20.36
N ALA A 116 -1.44 -3.50 -19.91
CA ALA A 116 -2.83 -3.89 -20.02
C ALA A 116 -3.32 -4.64 -18.77
N SER A 117 -4.63 -4.80 -18.65
CA SER A 117 -5.24 -5.58 -17.56
C SER A 117 -5.10 -7.09 -17.74
N ASP A 118 -4.82 -7.53 -18.95
CA ASP A 118 -4.62 -8.92 -19.32
C ASP A 118 -3.21 -9.12 -19.90
N PRO A 119 -2.46 -10.16 -19.46
CA PRO A 119 -1.10 -10.41 -19.94
C PRO A 119 -1.04 -10.74 -21.43
N GLN A 120 -2.06 -11.43 -21.97
CA GLN A 120 -2.13 -11.77 -23.37
C GLN A 120 -2.35 -10.53 -24.23
N ILE A 121 -3.25 -9.64 -23.80
CA ILE A 121 -3.51 -8.36 -24.49
C ILE A 121 -2.25 -7.50 -24.50
N ALA A 122 -1.52 -7.42 -23.37
CA ALA A 122 -0.28 -6.66 -23.31
C ALA A 122 0.75 -7.17 -24.32
N TYR A 123 0.87 -8.49 -24.45
CA TYR A 123 1.78 -9.13 -25.39
C TYR A 123 1.33 -8.96 -26.84
N ASP A 124 0.05 -9.19 -27.16
CA ASP A 124 -0.48 -9.09 -28.53
C ASP A 124 -0.37 -7.66 -29.07
N VAL A 125 -0.67 -6.67 -28.23
CA VAL A 125 -0.47 -5.25 -28.58
C VAL A 125 1.01 -4.94 -28.78
N LEU A 126 1.90 -5.45 -27.91
CA LEU A 126 3.34 -5.29 -28.09
C LEU A 126 3.82 -5.85 -29.41
N GLN A 127 3.40 -7.06 -29.79
CA GLN A 127 3.77 -7.70 -31.05
C GLN A 127 3.29 -6.88 -32.26
N ALA A 128 2.08 -6.36 -32.22
CA ALA A 128 1.57 -5.48 -33.27
C ALA A 128 2.40 -4.18 -33.36
N VAL A 129 2.76 -3.59 -32.22
CA VAL A 129 3.62 -2.40 -32.21
C VAL A 129 5.02 -2.71 -32.74
N ILE A 130 5.64 -3.83 -32.36
CA ILE A 130 6.96 -4.25 -32.90
C ILE A 130 6.91 -4.39 -34.40
N GLN A 131 5.82 -4.91 -34.93
CA GLN A 131 5.67 -5.16 -36.36
C GLN A 131 5.49 -3.86 -37.16
N TYR A 132 4.68 -2.93 -36.69
CA TYR A 132 4.27 -1.75 -37.47
C TYR A 132 5.03 -0.48 -37.14
N TYR A 133 5.48 -0.31 -35.89
CA TYR A 133 6.14 0.91 -35.43
C TYR A 133 7.41 1.28 -36.24
N PRO A 134 8.32 0.35 -36.56
CA PRO A 134 9.53 0.70 -37.31
C PRO A 134 9.22 1.34 -38.65
N GLN A 135 8.20 0.87 -39.36
CA GLN A 135 7.80 1.41 -40.67
C GLN A 135 7.21 2.82 -40.53
N VAL A 136 6.39 3.04 -39.51
CA VAL A 136 5.81 4.36 -39.24
C VAL A 136 6.88 5.34 -38.78
N ALA A 137 7.84 4.91 -37.95
CA ALA A 137 8.97 5.72 -37.51
C ALA A 137 9.87 6.12 -38.68
N GLU A 138 10.21 5.19 -39.58
CA GLU A 138 10.98 5.47 -40.79
C GLU A 138 10.26 6.49 -41.71
N TYR A 139 8.95 6.36 -41.84
CA TYR A 139 8.15 7.28 -42.66
C TYR A 139 8.11 8.71 -42.11
N ILE A 140 8.02 8.85 -40.77
CA ILE A 140 7.86 10.17 -40.12
C ILE A 140 9.19 10.86 -39.87
N ILE A 141 10.19 10.12 -39.43
CA ILE A 141 11.49 10.67 -39.00
C ILE A 141 12.52 10.61 -40.11
N GLY A 142 12.33 9.72 -41.10
CA GLY A 142 13.27 9.49 -42.23
C GLY A 142 14.51 8.72 -41.74
N ASP A 143 15.37 8.36 -42.64
CA ASP A 143 16.70 7.70 -42.53
C ASP A 143 17.07 6.98 -41.20
N THR A 144 16.05 6.51 -40.46
CA THR A 144 16.20 5.83 -39.16
C THR A 144 15.83 4.37 -39.29
N GLN A 145 16.67 3.50 -38.81
CA GLN A 145 16.40 2.07 -38.70
C GLN A 145 16.30 1.65 -37.25
N LEU A 146 15.23 0.98 -36.91
CA LEU A 146 15.02 0.40 -35.60
C LEU A 146 15.31 -1.09 -35.66
N THR A 147 16.32 -1.53 -34.94
CA THR A 147 16.69 -2.93 -34.84
C THR A 147 16.21 -3.45 -33.48
N LEU A 148 15.32 -4.48 -33.50
CA LEU A 148 14.86 -5.10 -32.26
C LEU A 148 16.03 -5.76 -31.53
N MET A 149 16.27 -5.36 -30.28
CA MET A 149 17.33 -5.88 -29.43
C MET A 149 16.82 -6.91 -28.45
N ASP A 150 15.71 -6.61 -27.80
CA ASP A 150 15.12 -7.46 -26.78
C ASP A 150 13.60 -7.28 -26.72
N GLU A 151 12.89 -8.35 -26.37
CA GLU A 151 11.45 -8.32 -26.13
C GLU A 151 11.07 -9.19 -24.94
N SER A 152 10.10 -8.73 -24.18
CA SER A 152 9.52 -9.56 -23.13
C SER A 152 8.57 -10.58 -23.75
N GLY A 153 8.54 -11.79 -23.20
CA GLY A 153 7.44 -12.72 -23.44
C GLY A 153 6.14 -12.27 -22.76
N ILE A 154 5.16 -13.16 -22.73
CA ILE A 154 3.90 -12.93 -22.02
C ILE A 154 4.23 -12.71 -20.52
N PRO A 155 3.82 -11.58 -19.93
CA PRO A 155 4.16 -11.28 -18.53
C PRO A 155 3.43 -12.22 -17.57
N GLU A 156 4.19 -12.99 -16.78
CA GLU A 156 3.63 -13.94 -15.82
C GLU A 156 3.11 -13.27 -14.53
N LYS A 157 3.64 -12.10 -14.19
CA LYS A 157 3.33 -11.41 -12.92
C LYS A 157 2.87 -9.99 -13.20
N PRO A 158 1.86 -9.51 -12.45
CA PRO A 158 1.45 -8.12 -12.55
C PRO A 158 2.56 -7.20 -12.03
N GLN A 159 2.71 -6.05 -12.67
CA GLN A 159 3.65 -5.00 -12.26
C GLN A 159 3.28 -4.39 -10.91
N ASN A 160 1.98 -4.37 -10.59
CA ASN A 160 1.43 -3.85 -9.34
C ASN A 160 0.96 -4.97 -8.41
N PRO A 161 1.86 -5.76 -7.76
CA PRO A 161 1.44 -6.86 -6.90
C PRO A 161 0.57 -6.36 -5.75
N GLN A 162 -0.47 -7.13 -5.41
CA GLN A 162 -1.36 -6.79 -4.28
C GLN A 162 -0.57 -6.73 -2.97
N ASN A 163 -0.66 -5.61 -2.29
CA ASN A 163 -0.05 -5.44 -0.97
C ASN A 163 -1.10 -5.52 0.15
N PHE A 164 -1.64 -6.71 0.37
CA PHE A 164 -2.63 -6.97 1.43
C PHE A 164 -2.11 -6.60 2.82
N THR A 165 -0.84 -6.86 3.10
CA THR A 165 -0.22 -6.54 4.39
C THR A 165 -0.26 -5.05 4.67
N GLY A 166 0.08 -4.23 3.67
CA GLY A 166 0.01 -2.77 3.77
C GLY A 166 -1.41 -2.25 3.94
N ALA A 167 -2.38 -2.83 3.24
CA ALA A 167 -3.79 -2.44 3.35
C ALA A 167 -4.35 -2.77 4.75
N VAL A 168 -4.11 -3.97 5.25
CA VAL A 168 -4.52 -4.39 6.61
C VAL A 168 -3.85 -3.53 7.67
N ALA A 169 -2.54 -3.24 7.55
CA ALA A 169 -1.82 -2.39 8.48
C ALA A 169 -2.42 -0.97 8.55
N LYS A 170 -2.75 -0.36 7.40
CA LYS A 170 -3.46 0.93 7.35
C LYS A 170 -4.83 0.86 8.03
N GLY A 171 -5.59 -0.21 7.81
CA GLY A 171 -6.88 -0.44 8.45
C GLY A 171 -6.78 -0.57 9.96
N VAL A 172 -5.82 -1.35 10.46
CA VAL A 172 -5.56 -1.52 11.89
C VAL A 172 -5.13 -0.20 12.52
N ALA A 173 -4.25 0.57 11.87
CA ALA A 173 -3.83 1.88 12.34
C ALA A 173 -5.01 2.86 12.44
N ALA A 174 -5.86 2.91 11.42
CA ALA A 174 -7.09 3.73 11.45
C ALA A 174 -8.02 3.30 12.59
N GLY A 175 -8.23 2.00 12.78
CA GLY A 175 -9.03 1.45 13.88
C GLY A 175 -8.45 1.79 15.26
N ALA A 176 -7.12 1.82 15.39
CA ALA A 176 -6.45 2.24 16.64
C ALA A 176 -6.72 3.73 16.95
N VAL A 177 -6.62 4.60 15.95
CA VAL A 177 -6.91 6.05 16.12
C VAL A 177 -8.36 6.26 16.55
N VAL A 178 -9.32 5.59 15.91
CA VAL A 178 -10.74 5.65 16.29
C VAL A 178 -10.96 5.13 17.71
N SER A 179 -10.29 4.04 18.09
CA SER A 179 -10.37 3.47 19.44
C SER A 179 -9.84 4.45 20.49
N ILE A 180 -8.71 5.10 20.25
CA ILE A 180 -8.13 6.11 21.14
C ILE A 180 -9.09 7.30 21.29
N PHE A 181 -9.68 7.75 20.18
CA PHE A 181 -10.66 8.85 20.22
C PHE A 181 -11.90 8.49 21.05
N LEU A 182 -12.45 7.29 20.87
CA LEU A 182 -13.60 6.82 21.67
C LEU A 182 -13.26 6.70 23.16
N LEU A 183 -12.06 6.20 23.49
CA LEU A 183 -11.58 6.16 24.88
C LEU A 183 -11.39 7.56 25.46
N PHE A 184 -10.93 8.51 24.70
CA PHE A 184 -10.79 9.91 25.11
C PHE A 184 -12.15 10.53 25.41
N VAL A 185 -13.14 10.36 24.52
CA VAL A 185 -14.51 10.83 24.72
C VAL A 185 -15.12 10.17 25.98
N TYR A 186 -14.95 8.84 26.12
CA TYR A 186 -15.41 8.13 27.30
C TYR A 186 -14.77 8.66 28.60
N ALA A 187 -13.46 8.91 28.61
CA ALA A 187 -12.75 9.45 29.76
C ALA A 187 -13.22 10.87 30.10
N SER A 188 -13.47 11.70 29.07
CA SER A 188 -13.93 13.09 29.24
C SER A 188 -15.37 13.18 29.75
N THR A 189 -16.22 12.24 29.36
CA THR A 189 -17.65 12.21 29.77
C THR A 189 -17.84 11.69 31.19
N ARG A 190 -16.86 10.96 31.74
CA ARG A 190 -16.93 10.48 33.11
C ARG A 190 -16.53 11.53 34.12
N LYS A 191 -17.47 12.10 34.81
CA LYS A 191 -17.29 12.96 35.98
C LYS A 191 -16.97 12.06 37.19
N THR A 192 -15.71 11.62 37.34
CA THR A 192 -15.29 10.84 38.50
C THR A 192 -14.59 11.74 39.48
N VAL A 193 -15.22 12.01 40.62
CA VAL A 193 -14.62 12.73 41.75
C VAL A 193 -13.49 11.89 42.34
N ARG A 194 -12.24 12.31 42.22
CA ARG A 194 -11.07 11.56 42.70
C ARG A 194 -10.19 12.34 43.69
N ARG A 195 -10.27 13.65 43.64
CA ARG A 195 -9.46 14.55 44.47
C ARG A 195 -10.39 15.38 45.34
N GLU A 196 -9.90 15.74 46.48
CA GLU A 196 -10.57 16.65 47.40
C GLU A 196 -10.92 17.98 46.73
N GLU A 197 -10.07 18.41 45.79
CA GLU A 197 -10.25 19.63 44.98
C GLU A 197 -11.46 19.51 44.03
N ASP A 198 -11.77 18.33 43.53
CA ASP A 198 -12.92 18.08 42.66
C ASP A 198 -14.26 18.28 43.40
N LEU A 199 -14.30 17.94 44.72
CA LEU A 199 -15.47 18.15 45.59
C LEU A 199 -15.75 19.62 45.79
N LYS A 200 -14.71 20.44 46.00
CA LYS A 200 -14.84 21.89 46.15
C LYS A 200 -15.30 22.59 44.87
N ASN A 201 -14.74 22.15 43.71
CA ASN A 201 -15.00 22.82 42.44
C ASN A 201 -16.34 22.43 41.79
N TYR A 202 -16.82 21.21 42.02
CA TYR A 202 -18.04 20.73 41.37
C TYR A 202 -19.29 20.72 42.27
N LEU A 203 -19.13 20.61 43.60
CA LEU A 203 -20.28 20.44 44.50
C LEU A 203 -20.38 21.57 45.50
N SER A 204 -19.42 22.48 45.61
CA SER A 204 -19.40 23.57 46.62
C SER A 204 -19.66 23.11 48.05
N ILE A 205 -19.29 21.86 48.39
CA ILE A 205 -19.51 21.22 49.69
C ILE A 205 -18.23 21.32 50.49
N ALA A 206 -18.34 21.68 51.78
CA ALA A 206 -17.22 21.69 52.70
C ALA A 206 -16.66 20.29 52.90
N TYR A 207 -15.38 20.08 52.61
CA TYR A 207 -14.69 18.83 52.83
C TYR A 207 -14.47 18.60 54.34
N LEU A 208 -15.07 17.59 54.91
CA LEU A 208 -15.01 17.27 56.35
C LEU A 208 -13.89 16.27 56.71
N GLY A 209 -13.26 15.65 55.72
CA GLY A 209 -12.15 14.74 55.95
C GLY A 209 -12.23 13.46 55.09
N SER A 210 -11.13 12.76 54.91
CA SER A 210 -11.08 11.43 54.26
C SER A 210 -10.85 10.34 55.29
N VAL A 211 -11.61 9.27 55.17
CA VAL A 211 -11.37 8.05 55.96
C VAL A 211 -10.40 7.16 55.18
N PRO A 212 -9.17 6.97 55.66
CA PRO A 212 -8.20 6.13 54.99
C PRO A 212 -8.70 4.69 54.99
N LYS A 213 -8.65 4.01 53.84
CA LYS A 213 -8.99 2.60 53.72
C LYS A 213 -8.00 1.79 54.53
N SER A 214 -8.42 1.31 55.71
CA SER A 214 -7.62 0.41 56.50
C SER A 214 -7.33 -0.88 55.70
N HIS A 215 -6.11 -1.03 55.23
CA HIS A 215 -5.60 -2.30 54.77
C HIS A 215 -5.31 -3.16 56.01
N GLY A 216 -6.36 -3.72 56.59
CA GLY A 216 -6.20 -4.80 57.57
C GLY A 216 -5.42 -5.93 56.93
N LYS A 217 -4.11 -5.98 57.20
CA LYS A 217 -3.35 -7.21 57.00
C LYS A 217 -4.08 -8.26 57.84
N ARG A 218 -4.81 -9.16 57.19
CA ARG A 218 -5.26 -10.40 57.84
C ARG A 218 -4.01 -11.06 58.40
N ARG A 219 -3.75 -10.84 59.69
CA ARG A 219 -2.80 -11.64 60.44
C ARG A 219 -3.37 -13.05 60.38
N LYS A 220 -2.70 -13.92 59.60
CA LYS A 220 -2.92 -15.36 59.71
C LYS A 220 -2.72 -15.68 61.19
N SER A 221 -3.79 -15.99 61.91
CA SER A 221 -3.72 -16.51 63.24
C SER A 221 -2.78 -17.71 63.20
N LYS A 222 -1.61 -17.59 63.83
CA LYS A 222 -0.77 -18.74 64.10
C LYS A 222 -1.60 -19.65 65.00
N LYS A 223 -2.03 -20.81 64.49
CA LYS A 223 -2.57 -21.87 65.33
C LYS A 223 -1.53 -22.16 66.39
N THR A 224 -1.83 -21.81 67.62
CA THR A 224 -0.98 -22.15 68.78
C THR A 224 -1.24 -23.60 69.09
N VAL A 225 -0.25 -24.44 68.83
CA VAL A 225 -0.30 -25.86 69.22
C VAL A 225 0.20 -25.92 70.65
N LEU A 226 -0.70 -26.24 71.57
CA LEU A 226 -0.38 -26.52 72.98
C LEU A 226 -0.19 -28.04 73.11
N LEU A 227 0.98 -28.42 73.64
CA LEU A 227 1.23 -29.81 74.05
C LEU A 227 0.65 -30.02 75.43
N ASP A 228 -0.32 -30.89 75.54
CA ASP A 228 -0.79 -31.34 76.82
C ASP A 228 0.26 -32.27 77.43
N GLY A 229 0.38 -32.24 78.77
CA GLY A 229 1.44 -32.97 79.51
C GLY A 229 1.44 -34.50 79.30
N LYS A 230 0.64 -35.03 78.36
CA LYS A 230 0.58 -36.44 77.93
C LYS A 230 0.99 -36.60 76.46
N GLY A 231 1.58 -35.57 75.81
CA GLY A 231 2.13 -35.72 74.45
C GLY A 231 1.08 -35.71 73.33
N ASN A 232 -0.20 -35.38 73.57
CA ASN A 232 -1.18 -35.24 72.50
C ASN A 232 -1.31 -33.79 72.03
N THR A 233 -1.37 -33.59 70.72
CA THR A 233 -1.51 -32.29 70.06
C THR A 233 -3.00 -31.94 69.89
N THR A 234 -3.48 -30.87 70.59
CA THR A 234 -4.79 -30.29 70.35
C THR A 234 -4.63 -28.96 69.58
N VAL A 235 -5.34 -28.79 68.46
CA VAL A 235 -5.38 -27.58 67.65
C VAL A 235 -6.61 -26.78 68.06
N LEU A 236 -6.42 -25.58 68.62
CA LEU A 236 -7.47 -24.57 68.83
C LEU A 236 -7.42 -23.51 67.70
#